data_109ef23939c5e89d9a83085a6173de86
#
_entry.id   109ef23939c5e89d9a83085a6173de86
#
_cell.length_a   1.000
_cell.length_b   1.000
_cell.length_c   1.000
_cell.angle_alpha   90.00
_cell.angle_beta   90.00
_cell.angle_gamma   90.00
#
_symmetry.space_group_name_H-M   'P 1'
#
loop_
_entity.id
_entity.type
_entity.pdbx_description
1 polymer ?
#
loop_
_entity_poly.entity_id
_entity_poly.type
_entity_poly.pdbx_seq_one_letter_code
_entity_poly.pdbx_strand_id
1 'polypeptide(L)'
;WLKCWKDMVAFVAKCPVSAVRALFRYQWFATYLTYPNFVDRGTLGMRGNQLRMARAQYDRIVKKATDLLRISFVADEHFHPGNQMSKKVVLFDELVPGEIMAGFPNLIYLPAQVLPVFLCSILDQQITPPYLDAAENFGIPADVCPLPSAEAGCALRDEYPKLGTCFVACNMPCDGSVATTSYQDRYFNLPTYYFGVPIRYNEEAVQDYAVEELRGLIRFIEEQT
;
A
#
# COMPACT_ATOMS: atom_id res chain seq x y z
N TRP A 1 14.17 -0.34 -20.59
CA TRP A 1 12.89 -0.43 -21.25
C TRP A 1 12.50 -1.89 -21.56
N LEU A 2 13.28 -2.62 -22.40
CA LEU A 2 12.98 -4.02 -22.75
C LEU A 2 12.90 -4.95 -21.52
N LYS A 3 13.78 -4.77 -20.53
CA LYS A 3 13.74 -5.54 -19.28
C LYS A 3 12.44 -5.27 -18.51
N CYS A 4 12.04 -4.02 -18.40
CA CYS A 4 10.81 -3.65 -17.72
C CYS A 4 9.56 -4.29 -18.37
N TRP A 5 9.50 -4.32 -19.70
CA TRP A 5 8.43 -5.00 -20.42
C TRP A 5 8.45 -6.52 -20.21
N LYS A 6 9.64 -7.14 -20.16
CA LYS A 6 9.76 -8.57 -19.83
C LYS A 6 9.24 -8.87 -18.42
N ASP A 7 9.59 -8.04 -17.44
CA ASP A 7 9.14 -8.21 -16.05
C ASP A 7 7.61 -8.06 -15.95
N MET A 8 7.03 -7.10 -16.68
CA MET A 8 5.60 -6.91 -16.74
C MET A 8 4.87 -8.10 -17.39
N VAL A 9 5.35 -8.59 -18.52
CA VAL A 9 4.78 -9.77 -19.19
C VAL A 9 4.89 -11.00 -18.28
N ALA A 10 6.03 -11.18 -17.61
CA ALA A 10 6.21 -12.28 -16.66
C ALA A 10 5.27 -12.18 -15.46
N PHE A 11 4.97 -10.97 -14.97
CA PHE A 11 3.98 -10.75 -13.92
C PHE A 11 2.58 -11.16 -14.39
N VAL A 12 2.13 -10.66 -15.53
CA VAL A 12 0.80 -11.00 -16.07
C VAL A 12 0.69 -12.51 -16.37
N ALA A 13 1.74 -13.12 -16.89
CA ALA A 13 1.76 -14.57 -17.15
C ALA A 13 1.65 -15.44 -15.89
N LYS A 14 2.09 -14.94 -14.73
CA LYS A 14 1.98 -15.64 -13.44
C LYS A 14 0.58 -15.59 -12.81
N CYS A 15 -0.22 -14.58 -13.11
CA CYS A 15 -1.58 -14.42 -12.59
C CYS A 15 -2.54 -13.82 -13.64
N PRO A 16 -2.72 -14.47 -14.81
CA PRO A 16 -3.40 -13.86 -15.95
C PRO A 16 -4.88 -13.54 -15.65
N VAL A 17 -5.58 -14.42 -14.99
CA VAL A 17 -7.00 -14.23 -14.66
C VAL A 17 -7.18 -13.08 -13.67
N SER A 18 -6.38 -13.06 -12.60
CA SER A 18 -6.45 -11.98 -11.61
C SER A 18 -6.01 -10.65 -12.20
N ALA A 19 -4.99 -10.62 -13.05
CA ALA A 19 -4.55 -9.40 -13.73
C ALA A 19 -5.63 -8.82 -14.65
N VAL A 20 -6.33 -9.66 -15.42
CA VAL A 20 -7.45 -9.21 -16.26
C VAL A 20 -8.61 -8.69 -15.40
N ARG A 21 -8.99 -9.41 -14.35
CA ARG A 21 -10.04 -8.95 -13.43
C ARG A 21 -9.68 -7.64 -12.75
N ALA A 22 -8.42 -7.48 -12.34
CA ALA A 22 -7.91 -6.26 -11.70
C ALA A 22 -7.97 -5.04 -12.63
N LEU A 23 -7.75 -5.19 -13.94
CA LEU A 23 -7.90 -4.11 -14.92
C LEU A 23 -9.32 -3.54 -14.99
N PHE A 24 -10.33 -4.37 -14.75
CA PHE A 24 -11.73 -3.93 -14.74
C PHE A 24 -12.20 -3.47 -13.36
N ARG A 25 -11.57 -3.93 -12.30
CA ARG A 25 -11.97 -3.58 -10.95
C ARG A 25 -11.20 -2.43 -10.35
N TYR A 26 -9.90 -2.34 -10.62
CA TYR A 26 -9.00 -1.36 -10.02
C TYR A 26 -8.45 -0.40 -11.07
N GLN A 27 -8.97 0.81 -11.12
CA GLN A 27 -8.51 1.81 -12.07
C GLN A 27 -7.00 2.08 -11.95
N TRP A 28 -6.47 2.10 -10.73
CA TRP A 28 -5.06 2.32 -10.45
C TRP A 28 -4.14 1.24 -11.03
N PHE A 29 -4.63 0.02 -11.27
CA PHE A 29 -3.76 -1.06 -11.74
C PHE A 29 -3.21 -0.83 -13.15
N ALA A 30 -3.92 -0.12 -14.00
CA ALA A 30 -3.45 0.25 -15.35
C ALA A 30 -2.12 1.01 -15.31
N THR A 31 -1.88 1.81 -14.26
CA THR A 31 -0.64 2.56 -14.07
C THR A 31 0.58 1.64 -13.98
N TYR A 32 0.45 0.49 -13.33
CA TYR A 32 1.55 -0.48 -13.24
C TYR A 32 1.87 -1.12 -14.59
N LEU A 33 0.90 -1.29 -15.45
CA LEU A 33 1.13 -1.84 -16.79
C LEU A 33 1.88 -0.86 -17.70
N THR A 34 1.82 0.43 -17.40
CA THR A 34 2.48 1.49 -18.20
C THR A 34 3.80 1.96 -17.60
N TYR A 35 4.24 1.40 -16.45
CA TYR A 35 5.44 1.87 -15.76
C TYR A 35 6.74 1.86 -16.61
N PRO A 36 6.94 0.95 -17.59
CA PRO A 36 8.12 1.02 -18.44
C PRO A 36 8.27 2.36 -19.17
N ASN A 37 7.14 2.95 -19.55
CA ASN A 37 7.11 4.29 -20.15
C ASN A 37 7.45 5.39 -19.14
N PHE A 38 7.07 5.21 -17.88
CA PHE A 38 7.42 6.12 -16.79
C PHE A 38 8.93 6.10 -16.53
N VAL A 39 9.56 4.93 -16.46
CA VAL A 39 11.01 4.80 -16.29
C VAL A 39 11.76 5.49 -17.40
N ASP A 40 11.29 5.36 -18.64
CA ASP A 40 11.90 6.00 -19.80
C ASP A 40 11.78 7.53 -19.72
N ARG A 41 10.59 8.05 -19.43
CA ARG A 41 10.36 9.50 -19.25
C ARG A 41 11.12 10.07 -18.04
N GLY A 42 11.08 9.40 -16.91
CA GLY A 42 11.74 9.83 -15.66
C GLY A 42 13.26 9.83 -15.74
N THR A 43 13.85 9.10 -16.70
CA THR A 43 15.30 9.08 -16.92
C THR A 43 15.74 9.91 -18.12
N LEU A 44 14.83 10.61 -18.77
CA LEU A 44 15.12 11.47 -19.93
C LEU A 44 16.11 12.57 -19.55
N GLY A 45 17.17 12.72 -20.34
CA GLY A 45 18.23 13.69 -20.09
C GLY A 45 19.31 13.27 -19.08
N MET A 46 19.10 12.23 -18.29
CA MET A 46 20.09 11.68 -17.38
C MET A 46 21.18 10.93 -18.14
N ARG A 47 22.45 11.03 -17.67
CA ARG A 47 23.61 10.38 -18.30
C ARG A 47 24.53 9.73 -17.27
N GLY A 48 25.37 8.80 -17.74
CA GLY A 48 26.42 8.18 -16.93
C GLY A 48 25.91 7.52 -15.65
N ASN A 49 26.57 7.80 -14.54
CA ASN A 49 26.22 7.21 -13.25
C ASN A 49 24.85 7.61 -12.72
N GLN A 50 24.40 8.85 -12.97
CA GLN A 50 23.07 9.32 -12.58
C GLN A 50 21.97 8.48 -13.23
N LEU A 51 22.06 8.25 -14.54
CA LEU A 51 21.11 7.39 -15.26
C LEU A 51 21.13 5.96 -14.73
N ARG A 52 22.35 5.41 -14.48
CA ARG A 52 22.47 4.05 -13.97
C ARG A 52 21.85 3.89 -12.57
N MET A 53 22.08 4.84 -11.68
CA MET A 53 21.51 4.83 -10.33
C MET A 53 19.99 5.01 -10.35
N ALA A 54 19.49 5.97 -11.10
CA ALA A 54 18.04 6.20 -11.24
C ALA A 54 17.31 4.95 -11.76
N ARG A 55 17.82 4.34 -12.84
CA ARG A 55 17.25 3.09 -13.38
C ARG A 55 17.30 1.94 -12.38
N ALA A 56 18.37 1.78 -11.63
CA ALA A 56 18.47 0.74 -10.60
C ALA A 56 17.46 0.95 -9.46
N GLN A 57 17.21 2.19 -9.06
CA GLN A 57 16.20 2.51 -8.05
C GLN A 57 14.79 2.22 -8.54
N TYR A 58 14.43 2.71 -9.74
CA TYR A 58 13.12 2.42 -10.32
C TYR A 58 12.89 0.92 -10.51
N ASP A 59 13.89 0.17 -11.01
CA ASP A 59 13.82 -1.28 -11.14
C ASP A 59 13.51 -1.97 -9.80
N ARG A 60 14.14 -1.54 -8.71
CA ARG A 60 13.92 -2.10 -7.38
C ARG A 60 12.52 -1.82 -6.86
N ILE A 61 12.08 -0.57 -6.96
CA ILE A 61 10.73 -0.15 -6.50
C ILE A 61 9.67 -0.95 -7.26
N VAL A 62 9.75 -0.97 -8.57
CA VAL A 62 8.74 -1.64 -9.38
C VAL A 62 8.78 -3.16 -9.24
N LYS A 63 9.97 -3.75 -9.09
CA LYS A 63 10.06 -5.18 -8.79
C LYS A 63 9.38 -5.53 -7.47
N LYS A 64 9.62 -4.74 -6.42
CA LYS A 64 8.95 -4.92 -5.13
C LYS A 64 7.44 -4.72 -5.25
N ALA A 65 7.01 -3.69 -5.96
CA ALA A 65 5.59 -3.43 -6.21
C ALA A 65 4.93 -4.59 -6.97
N THR A 66 5.56 -5.14 -8.00
CA THR A 66 5.03 -6.31 -8.74
C THR A 66 4.97 -7.58 -7.89
N ASP A 67 5.91 -7.79 -6.98
CA ASP A 67 5.85 -8.91 -6.03
C ASP A 67 4.67 -8.74 -5.06
N LEU A 68 4.46 -7.53 -4.52
CA LEU A 68 3.33 -7.21 -3.66
C LEU A 68 1.99 -7.29 -4.39
N LEU A 69 1.90 -6.78 -5.63
CA LEU A 69 0.72 -6.90 -6.48
C LEU A 69 0.34 -8.36 -6.72
N ARG A 70 1.33 -9.21 -6.99
CA ARG A 70 1.08 -10.64 -7.17
C ARG A 70 0.50 -11.28 -5.92
N ILE A 71 1.04 -10.96 -4.74
CA ILE A 71 0.53 -11.43 -3.46
C ILE A 71 -0.91 -10.92 -3.27
N SER A 72 -1.14 -9.62 -3.47
CA SER A 72 -2.46 -9.01 -3.34
C SER A 72 -3.49 -9.69 -4.23
N PHE A 73 -3.18 -9.90 -5.52
CA PHE A 73 -4.14 -10.47 -6.46
C PHE A 73 -4.42 -11.96 -6.24
N VAL A 74 -3.45 -12.71 -5.71
CA VAL A 74 -3.66 -14.11 -5.34
C VAL A 74 -4.45 -14.23 -4.04
N ALA A 75 -4.24 -13.32 -3.10
CA ALA A 75 -4.93 -13.29 -1.81
C ALA A 75 -6.30 -12.59 -1.85
N ASP A 76 -6.57 -11.78 -2.87
CA ASP A 76 -7.77 -10.94 -2.97
C ASP A 76 -9.06 -11.76 -3.03
N GLU A 77 -9.90 -11.60 -2.04
CA GLU A 77 -11.19 -12.30 -1.93
C GLU A 77 -12.21 -11.86 -2.99
N HIS A 78 -12.06 -10.69 -3.61
CA HIS A 78 -12.88 -10.34 -4.78
C HIS A 78 -12.61 -11.27 -5.98
N PHE A 79 -11.40 -11.81 -6.07
CA PHE A 79 -11.01 -12.72 -7.15
C PHE A 79 -11.05 -14.18 -6.74
N HIS A 80 -10.80 -14.45 -5.46
CA HIS A 80 -10.69 -15.80 -4.88
C HIS A 80 -11.37 -15.87 -3.52
N PRO A 81 -12.74 -15.89 -3.47
CA PRO A 81 -13.47 -15.93 -2.20
C PRO A 81 -13.04 -17.10 -1.32
N GLY A 82 -12.83 -16.84 -0.03
CA GLY A 82 -12.41 -17.83 0.95
C GLY A 82 -10.96 -18.29 0.84
N ASN A 83 -10.11 -17.52 0.19
CA ASN A 83 -8.71 -17.84 -0.01
C ASN A 83 -7.94 -17.86 1.32
N GLN A 84 -7.31 -19.02 1.63
CA GLN A 84 -6.50 -19.16 2.85
C GLN A 84 -5.24 -18.28 2.85
N MET A 85 -4.76 -17.81 1.70
CA MET A 85 -3.63 -16.89 1.61
C MET A 85 -4.00 -15.50 2.17
N SER A 86 -5.24 -15.08 2.01
CA SER A 86 -5.76 -13.84 2.63
C SER A 86 -5.52 -13.83 4.14
N LYS A 87 -5.77 -14.95 4.81
CA LYS A 87 -5.60 -15.14 6.25
C LYS A 87 -4.15 -15.10 6.75
N LYS A 88 -3.18 -15.07 5.86
CA LYS A 88 -1.75 -14.94 6.18
C LYS A 88 -1.24 -13.52 5.99
N VAL A 89 -2.06 -12.61 5.50
CA VAL A 89 -1.68 -11.24 5.23
C VAL A 89 -2.06 -10.36 6.41
N VAL A 90 -1.11 -9.61 6.91
CA VAL A 90 -1.34 -8.51 7.85
C VAL A 90 -1.21 -7.21 7.06
N LEU A 91 -2.29 -6.43 7.05
CA LEU A 91 -2.30 -5.11 6.43
C LEU A 91 -1.67 -4.09 7.36
N PHE A 92 -0.88 -3.20 6.81
CA PHE A 92 -0.21 -2.14 7.57
C PHE A 92 -0.42 -0.79 6.88
N ASP A 93 -0.56 0.25 7.69
CA ASP A 93 -0.23 1.60 7.29
C ASP A 93 1.28 1.67 6.95
N GLU A 94 1.65 2.45 5.94
CA GLU A 94 3.03 2.50 5.41
C GLU A 94 4.07 3.00 6.43
N LEU A 95 3.66 3.65 7.50
CA LEU A 95 4.56 4.22 8.51
C LEU A 95 4.73 3.34 9.75
N VAL A 96 4.01 2.23 9.83
CA VAL A 96 4.25 1.24 10.89
C VAL A 96 5.54 0.48 10.58
N PRO A 97 6.45 0.29 11.57
CA PRO A 97 7.71 -0.43 11.35
C PRO A 97 7.49 -1.87 10.89
N GLY A 98 7.75 -2.13 9.61
CA GLY A 98 7.60 -3.47 9.01
C GLY A 98 8.56 -4.51 9.57
N GLU A 99 9.61 -4.07 10.28
CA GLU A 99 10.61 -4.90 10.94
C GLU A 99 10.01 -5.83 11.99
N ILE A 100 8.88 -5.45 12.60
CA ILE A 100 8.12 -6.28 13.53
C ILE A 100 7.76 -7.63 12.90
N MET A 101 7.49 -7.65 11.60
CA MET A 101 7.13 -8.86 10.89
C MET A 101 8.27 -9.89 10.77
N ALA A 102 9.50 -9.51 11.11
CA ALA A 102 10.60 -10.48 11.22
C ALA A 102 10.35 -11.55 12.30
N GLY A 103 9.54 -11.22 13.32
CA GLY A 103 9.06 -12.16 14.34
C GLY A 103 7.97 -13.13 13.87
N PHE A 104 7.38 -12.89 12.69
CA PHE A 104 6.23 -13.63 12.16
C PHE A 104 6.53 -14.25 10.78
N PRO A 105 7.43 -15.22 10.67
CA PRO A 105 7.93 -15.73 9.39
C PRO A 105 6.87 -16.39 8.50
N ASN A 106 5.74 -16.79 9.08
CA ASN A 106 4.62 -17.42 8.36
C ASN A 106 3.56 -16.42 7.86
N LEU A 107 3.70 -15.14 8.22
CA LEU A 107 2.79 -14.07 7.83
C LEU A 107 3.41 -13.22 6.72
N ILE A 108 2.55 -12.52 6.02
CA ILE A 108 2.92 -11.64 4.89
C ILE A 108 2.60 -10.21 5.30
N TYR A 109 3.61 -9.36 5.30
CA TYR A 109 3.45 -7.91 5.40
C TYR A 109 2.95 -7.31 4.09
N LEU A 110 1.88 -6.53 4.15
CA LEU A 110 1.38 -5.78 3.01
C LEU A 110 0.99 -4.36 3.41
N PRO A 111 1.70 -3.33 2.93
CA PRO A 111 1.30 -1.95 3.15
C PRO A 111 0.06 -1.63 2.31
N ALA A 112 -1.05 -1.32 2.98
CA ALA A 112 -2.36 -1.21 2.33
C ALA A 112 -2.42 -0.08 1.30
N GLN A 113 -1.87 1.09 1.64
CA GLN A 113 -1.96 2.31 0.84
C GLN A 113 -0.95 2.34 -0.31
N VAL A 114 0.17 1.66 -0.15
CA VAL A 114 1.32 1.80 -1.06
C VAL A 114 0.99 1.40 -2.49
N LEU A 115 0.25 0.32 -2.69
CA LEU A 115 -0.04 -0.17 -4.04
C LEU A 115 -1.09 0.64 -4.78
N PRO A 116 -2.30 0.91 -4.21
CA PRO A 116 -3.37 1.56 -4.95
C PRO A 116 -3.13 3.05 -5.17
N VAL A 117 -2.54 3.76 -4.23
CA VAL A 117 -2.45 5.23 -4.31
C VAL A 117 -1.02 5.73 -4.33
N PHE A 118 -0.20 5.40 -3.32
CA PHE A 118 1.10 6.03 -3.15
C PHE A 118 2.04 5.80 -4.35
N LEU A 119 2.28 4.55 -4.75
CA LEU A 119 3.13 4.26 -5.92
C LEU A 119 2.48 4.68 -7.23
N CYS A 120 1.16 4.58 -7.36
CA CYS A 120 0.45 5.00 -8.55
C CYS A 120 0.59 6.50 -8.80
N SER A 121 0.47 7.34 -7.76
CA SER A 121 0.65 8.79 -7.88
C SER A 121 2.09 9.18 -8.29
N ILE A 122 3.09 8.39 -7.89
CA ILE A 122 4.47 8.56 -8.34
C ILE A 122 4.64 8.14 -9.80
N LEU A 123 4.02 7.05 -10.22
CA LEU A 123 4.11 6.52 -11.57
C LEU A 123 3.32 7.35 -12.59
N ASP A 124 2.12 7.78 -12.22
CA ASP A 124 1.26 8.60 -13.07
C ASP A 124 0.31 9.46 -12.22
N GLN A 125 0.60 10.75 -12.15
CA GLN A 125 -0.19 11.71 -11.38
C GLN A 125 -1.65 11.82 -11.84
N GLN A 126 -1.96 11.43 -13.07
CA GLN A 126 -3.33 11.48 -13.61
C GLN A 126 -4.27 10.45 -12.99
N ILE A 127 -3.75 9.49 -12.22
CA ILE A 127 -4.59 8.51 -11.52
C ILE A 127 -5.25 9.09 -10.26
N THR A 128 -4.66 10.12 -9.68
CA THR A 128 -5.10 10.68 -8.38
C THR A 128 -6.42 11.46 -8.45
N PRO A 129 -6.69 12.31 -9.48
CA PRO A 129 -7.90 13.14 -9.51
C PRO A 129 -9.22 12.38 -9.28
N PRO A 130 -9.50 11.24 -9.89
CA PRO A 130 -10.77 10.52 -9.65
C PRO A 130 -10.99 10.08 -8.20
N TYR A 131 -9.92 9.86 -7.45
CA TYR A 131 -9.98 9.52 -6.03
C TYR A 131 -10.19 10.77 -5.18
N LEU A 132 -9.54 11.89 -5.53
CA LEU A 132 -9.77 13.18 -4.88
C LEU A 132 -11.23 13.62 -5.06
N ASP A 133 -11.75 13.53 -6.29
CA ASP A 133 -13.15 13.84 -6.57
C ASP A 133 -14.10 12.99 -5.73
N ALA A 134 -13.82 11.70 -5.55
CA ALA A 134 -14.62 10.83 -4.71
C ALA A 134 -14.59 11.23 -3.23
N ALA A 135 -13.42 11.62 -2.72
CA ALA A 135 -13.23 12.09 -1.35
C ALA A 135 -13.94 13.42 -1.09
N GLU A 136 -13.79 14.39 -1.99
CA GLU A 136 -14.43 15.70 -1.91
C GLU A 136 -15.96 15.59 -2.01
N ASN A 137 -16.49 14.80 -2.93
CA ASN A 137 -17.93 14.53 -3.06
C ASN A 137 -18.51 13.84 -1.81
N PHE A 138 -17.71 13.10 -1.07
CA PHE A 138 -18.11 12.51 0.21
C PHE A 138 -18.08 13.52 1.36
N GLY A 139 -17.36 14.64 1.22
CA GLY A 139 -17.29 15.70 2.20
C GLY A 139 -15.92 15.89 2.86
N ILE A 140 -14.86 15.26 2.33
CA ILE A 140 -13.48 15.53 2.78
C ILE A 140 -13.06 16.88 2.17
N PRO A 141 -12.65 17.87 2.99
CA PRO A 141 -12.29 19.18 2.48
C PRO A 141 -11.10 19.15 1.52
N ALA A 142 -11.13 19.97 0.47
CA ALA A 142 -10.08 20.07 -0.54
C ALA A 142 -8.73 20.62 -0.01
N ASP A 143 -8.71 21.19 1.18
CA ASP A 143 -7.50 21.67 1.86
C ASP A 143 -6.77 20.59 2.68
N VAL A 144 -7.34 19.39 2.79
CA VAL A 144 -6.63 18.21 3.32
C VAL A 144 -5.55 17.77 2.34
N CYS A 145 -4.46 17.22 2.87
CA CYS A 145 -3.38 16.67 2.04
C CYS A 145 -3.92 15.72 0.95
N PRO A 146 -3.53 15.90 -0.31
CA PRO A 146 -4.06 15.10 -1.43
C PRO A 146 -3.82 13.59 -1.29
N LEU A 147 -2.71 13.17 -0.64
CA LEU A 147 -2.39 11.76 -0.50
C LEU A 147 -3.41 11.01 0.39
N PRO A 148 -3.63 11.39 1.67
CA PRO A 148 -4.68 10.81 2.49
C PRO A 148 -6.07 10.91 1.86
N SER A 149 -6.39 12.04 1.22
CA SER A 149 -7.68 12.20 0.54
C SER A 149 -7.86 11.21 -0.60
N ALA A 150 -6.84 10.98 -1.43
CA ALA A 150 -6.89 10.00 -2.51
C ALA A 150 -7.00 8.56 -1.97
N GLU A 151 -6.35 8.26 -0.85
CA GLU A 151 -6.46 6.95 -0.18
C GLU A 151 -7.89 6.72 0.36
N ALA A 152 -8.47 7.71 1.01
CA ALA A 152 -9.87 7.65 1.41
C ALA A 152 -10.81 7.50 0.20
N GLY A 153 -10.55 8.23 -0.88
CA GLY A 153 -11.27 8.12 -2.14
C GLY A 153 -11.18 6.73 -2.77
N CYS A 154 -10.03 6.08 -2.66
CA CYS A 154 -9.85 4.69 -3.11
C CYS A 154 -10.75 3.72 -2.32
N ALA A 155 -10.85 3.90 -1.00
CA ALA A 155 -11.77 3.13 -0.16
C ALA A 155 -13.24 3.41 -0.53
N LEU A 156 -13.61 4.68 -0.72
CA LEU A 156 -14.97 5.10 -1.10
C LEU A 156 -15.40 4.56 -2.46
N ARG A 157 -14.45 4.32 -3.38
CA ARG A 157 -14.70 3.72 -4.70
C ARG A 157 -14.65 2.19 -4.70
N ASP A 158 -14.45 1.56 -3.55
CA ASP A 158 -14.31 0.10 -3.42
C ASP A 158 -13.14 -0.46 -4.26
N GLU A 159 -12.02 0.26 -4.30
CA GLU A 159 -10.88 -0.08 -5.16
C GLU A 159 -9.65 -0.59 -4.39
N TYR A 160 -9.77 -0.91 -3.10
CA TYR A 160 -8.74 -1.69 -2.40
C TYR A 160 -8.93 -3.20 -2.61
N PRO A 161 -7.83 -3.99 -2.70
CA PRO A 161 -7.90 -5.43 -2.63
C PRO A 161 -8.50 -5.89 -1.30
N LYS A 162 -9.46 -6.81 -1.35
CA LYS A 162 -10.10 -7.37 -0.14
C LYS A 162 -9.29 -8.58 0.34
N LEU A 163 -8.48 -8.36 1.35
CA LEU A 163 -7.59 -9.38 1.91
C LEU A 163 -7.11 -8.97 3.30
N GLY A 164 -6.53 -9.90 4.02
CA GLY A 164 -5.93 -9.67 5.33
C GLY A 164 -6.66 -10.35 6.47
N THR A 165 -5.92 -10.60 7.54
CA THR A 165 -6.46 -11.13 8.81
C THR A 165 -6.69 -10.04 9.83
N CYS A 166 -5.86 -9.00 9.80
CA CYS A 166 -5.99 -7.80 10.63
C CYS A 166 -5.32 -6.60 9.94
N PHE A 167 -5.63 -5.41 10.46
CA PHE A 167 -5.08 -4.14 9.99
C PHE A 167 -4.36 -3.42 11.13
N VAL A 168 -3.18 -2.89 10.86
CA VAL A 168 -2.41 -2.08 11.80
C VAL A 168 -2.35 -0.66 11.26
N ALA A 169 -3.11 0.21 11.89
CA ALA A 169 -3.15 1.64 11.59
C ALA A 169 -2.13 2.41 12.42
N CYS A 170 -1.77 3.63 12.01
CA CYS A 170 -0.84 4.49 12.72
C CYS A 170 -1.38 5.92 12.79
N ASN A 171 -1.01 6.65 13.85
CA ASN A 171 -1.33 8.07 14.00
C ASN A 171 -0.32 9.02 13.32
N MET A 172 0.64 8.48 12.60
CA MET A 172 1.67 9.24 11.89
C MET A 172 1.38 9.25 10.38
N PRO A 173 1.87 10.26 9.64
CA PRO A 173 2.67 11.41 10.10
C PRO A 173 1.82 12.61 10.52
N CYS A 174 0.51 12.60 10.33
CA CYS A 174 -0.37 13.73 10.53
C CYS A 174 -1.83 13.31 10.75
N ASP A 175 -2.68 14.25 11.14
CA ASP A 175 -4.11 14.03 11.35
C ASP A 175 -4.85 13.54 10.08
N GLY A 176 -4.34 13.88 8.90
CA GLY A 176 -4.85 13.37 7.63
C GLY A 176 -4.75 11.84 7.52
N SER A 177 -3.64 11.26 8.01
CA SER A 177 -3.48 9.79 8.07
C SER A 177 -4.51 9.16 9.01
N VAL A 178 -4.77 9.76 10.17
CA VAL A 178 -5.77 9.26 11.11
C VAL A 178 -7.17 9.26 10.47
N ALA A 179 -7.52 10.30 9.72
CA ALA A 179 -8.78 10.34 8.99
C ALA A 179 -8.84 9.23 7.95
N THR A 180 -7.80 9.05 7.15
CA THR A 180 -7.72 8.00 6.11
C THR A 180 -7.83 6.61 6.71
N THR A 181 -7.07 6.31 7.76
CA THR A 181 -7.12 4.99 8.40
C THR A 181 -8.49 4.67 8.96
N SER A 182 -9.26 5.68 9.39
CA SER A 182 -10.65 5.49 9.84
C SER A 182 -11.58 5.06 8.70
N TYR A 183 -11.38 5.57 7.47
CA TYR A 183 -12.12 5.08 6.29
C TYR A 183 -11.67 3.69 5.86
N GLN A 184 -10.38 3.43 5.91
CA GLN A 184 -9.81 2.12 5.57
C GLN A 184 -10.24 1.04 6.55
N ASP A 185 -10.26 1.32 7.85
CA ASP A 185 -10.77 0.42 8.89
C ASP A 185 -12.21 -0.02 8.58
N ARG A 186 -13.08 0.95 8.27
CA ARG A 186 -14.46 0.68 7.85
C ARG A 186 -14.54 -0.15 6.56
N TYR A 187 -13.67 0.14 5.61
CA TYR A 187 -13.64 -0.56 4.34
C TYR A 187 -13.16 -2.00 4.49
N PHE A 188 -12.02 -2.20 5.17
CA PHE A 188 -11.45 -3.52 5.35
C PHE A 188 -12.30 -4.40 6.27
N ASN A 189 -12.94 -3.78 7.27
CA ASN A 189 -13.77 -4.46 8.26
C ASN A 189 -13.03 -5.64 8.90
N LEU A 190 -11.79 -5.41 9.28
CA LEU A 190 -10.89 -6.36 9.93
C LEU A 190 -10.66 -5.93 11.39
N PRO A 191 -10.25 -6.85 12.28
CA PRO A 191 -9.68 -6.45 13.55
C PRO A 191 -8.56 -5.44 13.34
N THR A 192 -8.62 -4.28 14.02
CA THR A 192 -7.69 -3.17 13.79
C THR A 192 -6.98 -2.79 15.08
N TYR A 193 -5.66 -2.63 15.00
CA TYR A 193 -4.83 -2.05 16.05
C TYR A 193 -4.38 -0.66 15.64
N TYR A 194 -4.69 0.34 16.45
CA TYR A 194 -4.23 1.71 16.24
C TYR A 194 -2.93 1.93 17.00
N PHE A 195 -1.82 1.83 16.31
CA PHE A 195 -0.48 2.02 16.85
C PHE A 195 -0.20 3.49 17.14
N GLY A 196 -0.04 3.81 18.42
CA GLY A 196 0.23 5.16 18.90
C GLY A 196 1.71 5.49 18.88
N VAL A 197 2.15 6.34 17.95
CA VAL A 197 3.54 6.85 17.92
C VAL A 197 3.61 8.15 18.69
N PRO A 198 4.46 8.26 19.74
CA PRO A 198 4.61 9.49 20.49
C PRO A 198 5.35 10.56 19.67
N ILE A 199 4.87 11.81 19.72
CA ILE A 199 5.49 12.93 19.01
C ILE A 199 6.80 13.37 19.70
N ARG A 200 6.89 13.19 21.02
CA ARG A 200 8.09 13.51 21.81
C ARG A 200 8.69 12.20 22.30
N TYR A 201 10.02 12.03 22.20
CA TYR A 201 10.71 10.77 22.50
C TYR A 201 11.95 10.96 23.39
N ASN A 202 12.17 12.17 23.92
CA ASN A 202 13.34 12.47 24.75
C ASN A 202 13.16 12.17 26.25
N GLU A 203 11.94 11.84 26.64
CA GLU A 203 11.59 11.54 28.04
C GLU A 203 11.49 10.01 28.22
N GLU A 204 12.02 9.49 29.33
CA GLU A 204 12.02 8.05 29.64
C GLU A 204 10.60 7.47 29.64
N ALA A 205 9.65 8.17 30.24
CA ALA A 205 8.25 7.74 30.27
C ALA A 205 7.62 7.62 28.87
N VAL A 206 8.06 8.42 27.91
CA VAL A 206 7.59 8.36 26.53
C VAL A 206 8.24 7.19 25.79
N GLN A 207 9.48 6.86 26.10
CA GLN A 207 10.14 5.67 25.57
C GLN A 207 9.47 4.38 26.11
N ASP A 208 9.14 4.35 27.40
CA ASP A 208 8.40 3.23 28.01
C ASP A 208 7.03 3.05 27.35
N TYR A 209 6.31 4.15 27.10
CA TYR A 209 5.06 4.10 26.35
C TYR A 209 5.24 3.50 24.96
N ALA A 210 6.25 3.93 24.20
CA ALA A 210 6.52 3.40 22.86
C ALA A 210 6.86 1.89 22.89
N VAL A 211 7.57 1.44 23.92
CA VAL A 211 7.85 0.01 24.12
C VAL A 211 6.57 -0.78 24.41
N GLU A 212 5.67 -0.26 25.23
CA GLU A 212 4.39 -0.92 25.51
C GLU A 212 3.46 -0.95 24.29
N GLU A 213 3.43 0.11 23.48
CA GLU A 213 2.71 0.14 22.20
C GLU A 213 3.23 -0.97 21.25
N LEU A 214 4.56 -1.11 21.11
CA LEU A 214 5.16 -2.18 20.29
C LEU A 214 4.82 -3.57 20.84
N ARG A 215 4.86 -3.76 22.14
CA ARG A 215 4.44 -5.02 22.78
C ARG A 215 2.96 -5.30 22.59
N GLY A 216 2.13 -4.26 22.68
CA GLY A 216 0.70 -4.33 22.38
C GLY A 216 0.41 -4.78 20.97
N LEU A 217 1.12 -4.19 19.99
CA LEU A 217 1.03 -4.55 18.60
C LEU A 217 1.43 -6.02 18.35
N ILE A 218 2.53 -6.48 18.95
CA ILE A 218 2.96 -7.88 18.85
C ILE A 218 1.88 -8.82 19.38
N ARG A 219 1.38 -8.58 20.60
CA ARG A 219 0.28 -9.39 21.18
C ARG A 219 -0.96 -9.40 20.30
N PHE A 220 -1.34 -8.23 19.76
CA PHE A 220 -2.48 -8.13 18.85
C PHE A 220 -2.31 -9.02 17.62
N ILE A 221 -1.14 -8.98 16.96
CA ILE A 221 -0.88 -9.82 15.78
C ILE A 221 -0.93 -11.30 16.16
N GLU A 222 -0.36 -11.69 17.29
CA GLU A 222 -0.40 -13.07 17.80
C GLU A 222 -1.82 -13.56 18.07
N GLU A 223 -2.71 -12.71 18.58
CA GLU A 223 -4.10 -13.03 18.88
C GLU A 223 -4.96 -13.18 17.61
N GLN A 224 -4.59 -12.52 16.51
CA GLN A 224 -5.35 -12.52 15.26
C GLN A 224 -4.88 -13.62 14.28
N THR A 225 -3.75 -14.26 14.52
CA THR A 225 -3.11 -15.18 13.55
C THR A 225 -2.82 -16.55 14.16
#